data_04f6979c685510d9c334481d6a62efd4
#
_entry.id   04f6979c685510d9c334481d6a62efd4
#
_cell.length_a   1.000
_cell.length_b   1.000
_cell.length_c   1.000
_cell.angle_alpha   90.00
_cell.angle_beta   90.00
_cell.angle_gamma   90.00
#
_symmetry.space_group_name_H-M   'P 1'
#
loop_
_entity.id
_entity.type
_entity.pdbx_description
1 polymer ?
#
loop_
_entity_poly.entity_id
_entity_poly.type
_entity_poly.pdbx_seq_one_letter_code
_entity_poly.pdbx_strand_id
1 'polypeptide(L)'
;HDALPIYLSLRPGHKLIKEFGGLHKWMNWDKPILTDSGGFQVFSLSDLRNISEDGVKFKDPKTGTQYFINPEISMEIQQDIGADIAMAFDECAPYPCSYEEAKNAMERTHRWLERCFKAHTRDDQALFPIVQGAFYDDLRQESAKVISSFDAVGYAIGGVSVGEPADVKNHFVGLTAPLLPRLKPRYLM
;
A
#
# COMPACT_ATOMS: atom_id res chain seq x y z
N HIS A 1 13.04 1.93 8.26
CA HIS A 1 11.89 2.18 9.11
C HIS A 1 10.69 2.39 8.23
N ASP A 2 9.66 1.56 8.40
CA ASP A 2 8.40 1.70 7.70
C ASP A 2 7.65 2.86 8.36
N ALA A 3 7.64 4.01 7.71
CA ALA A 3 6.84 5.12 8.14
C ALA A 3 5.37 4.82 7.79
N LEU A 4 4.49 5.02 8.74
CA LEU A 4 3.06 4.75 8.60
C LEU A 4 2.32 6.05 8.19
N PRO A 5 2.11 6.30 6.90
CA PRO A 5 1.67 7.60 6.38
C PRO A 5 0.30 8.02 6.91
N ILE A 6 -0.61 7.08 7.16
CA ILE A 6 -1.93 7.42 7.74
C ILE A 6 -1.78 7.99 9.14
N TYR A 7 -0.97 7.38 10.01
CA TYR A 7 -0.77 7.95 11.35
C TYR A 7 -0.07 9.30 11.30
N LEU A 8 0.88 9.48 10.40
CA LEU A 8 1.53 10.77 10.17
C LEU A 8 0.57 11.81 9.61
N SER A 9 -0.38 11.41 8.76
CA SER A 9 -1.41 12.32 8.24
C SER A 9 -2.41 12.75 9.31
N LEU A 10 -2.69 11.89 10.29
CA LEU A 10 -3.54 12.22 11.44
C LEU A 10 -2.79 13.09 12.47
N ARG A 11 -1.51 12.75 12.72
CA ARG A 11 -0.66 13.42 13.72
C ARG A 11 0.82 13.31 13.35
N PRO A 12 1.50 14.42 13.13
CA PRO A 12 1.11 15.83 13.32
C PRO A 12 0.29 16.41 12.17
N GLY A 13 0.10 15.67 11.07
CA GLY A 13 -0.53 16.10 9.83
C GLY A 13 0.49 16.20 8.69
N HIS A 14 0.13 15.63 7.51
CA HIS A 14 1.04 15.59 6.35
C HIS A 14 1.40 16.98 5.83
N LYS A 15 0.47 17.95 5.94
CA LYS A 15 0.72 19.35 5.52
C LYS A 15 1.81 19.99 6.36
N LEU A 16 1.84 19.77 7.67
CA LEU A 16 2.90 20.26 8.54
C LEU A 16 4.26 19.64 8.18
N ILE A 17 4.30 18.34 7.89
CA ILE A 17 5.51 17.66 7.44
C ILE A 17 6.03 18.26 6.13
N LYS A 18 5.12 18.58 5.19
CA LYS A 18 5.45 19.26 3.93
C LYS A 18 6.07 20.64 4.18
N GLU A 19 5.48 21.44 5.06
CA GLU A 19 6.00 22.78 5.44
C GLU A 19 7.40 22.73 6.04
N PHE A 20 7.71 21.65 6.79
CA PHE A 20 9.05 21.38 7.29
C PHE A 20 10.05 20.95 6.20
N GLY A 21 9.60 20.69 4.99
CA GLY A 21 10.41 20.25 3.86
C GLY A 21 10.53 18.75 3.73
N GLY A 22 9.49 18.01 4.18
CA GLY A 22 9.34 16.57 4.04
C GLY A 22 9.90 15.77 5.21
N LEU A 23 9.70 14.47 5.13
CA LEU A 23 10.00 13.53 6.22
C LEU A 23 11.51 13.44 6.52
N HIS A 24 12.36 13.57 5.52
CA HIS A 24 13.82 13.61 5.67
C HIS A 24 14.25 14.71 6.66
N LYS A 25 13.75 15.94 6.45
CA LYS A 25 14.06 17.07 7.35
C LYS A 25 13.38 16.92 8.70
N TRP A 26 12.13 16.47 8.70
CA TRP A 26 11.37 16.23 9.93
C TRP A 26 12.09 15.24 10.88
N MET A 27 12.65 14.16 10.33
CA MET A 27 13.35 13.12 11.08
C MET A 27 14.85 13.38 11.24
N ASN A 28 15.39 14.40 10.59
CA ASN A 28 16.84 14.61 10.43
C ASN A 28 17.54 13.35 9.90
N TRP A 29 16.99 12.77 8.83
CA TRP A 29 17.42 11.50 8.23
C TRP A 29 17.80 11.71 6.76
N ASP A 30 19.05 11.36 6.40
CA ASP A 30 19.64 11.58 5.07
C ASP A 30 19.70 10.34 4.18
N LYS A 31 19.13 9.22 4.65
CA LYS A 31 19.09 7.95 3.89
C LYS A 31 17.69 7.73 3.29
N PRO A 32 17.58 6.85 2.29
CA PRO A 32 16.28 6.55 1.68
C PRO A 32 15.20 6.18 2.70
N ILE A 33 13.99 6.68 2.45
CA ILE A 33 12.79 6.42 3.23
C ILE A 33 11.78 5.76 2.31
N LEU A 34 11.17 4.67 2.80
CA LEU A 34 10.03 4.03 2.20
C LEU A 34 8.81 4.28 3.09
N THR A 35 7.68 4.64 2.49
CA THR A 35 6.40 4.75 3.19
C THR A 35 5.41 3.73 2.67
N ASP A 36 4.70 3.08 3.59
CA ASP A 36 3.65 2.11 3.30
C ASP A 36 2.43 2.78 2.63
N SER A 37 1.55 1.99 2.01
CA SER A 37 0.33 2.47 1.35
C SER A 37 -0.65 3.15 2.31
N GLY A 38 -0.63 2.75 3.57
CA GLY A 38 -1.66 3.05 4.56
C GLY A 38 -2.85 2.09 4.51
N GLY A 39 -2.95 1.24 3.49
CA GLY A 39 -4.00 0.24 3.36
C GLY A 39 -4.06 -0.70 4.55
N PHE A 40 -2.95 -1.31 4.92
CA PHE A 40 -2.88 -2.24 6.05
C PHE A 40 -3.19 -1.58 7.41
N GLN A 41 -2.79 -0.32 7.64
CA GLN A 41 -3.13 0.38 8.89
C GLN A 41 -4.63 0.61 9.03
N VAL A 42 -5.30 0.99 7.94
CA VAL A 42 -6.76 1.10 7.90
C VAL A 42 -7.40 -0.28 8.02
N PHE A 43 -6.74 -1.30 7.44
CA PHE A 43 -7.18 -2.69 7.52
C PHE A 43 -7.13 -3.23 8.95
N SER A 44 -6.07 -2.96 9.73
CA SER A 44 -5.94 -3.39 11.12
C SER A 44 -6.98 -2.76 12.07
N LEU A 45 -7.68 -1.70 11.63
CA LEU A 45 -8.81 -1.08 12.34
C LEU A 45 -10.16 -1.73 11.98
N SER A 46 -10.19 -3.04 11.79
CA SER A 46 -11.27 -3.83 11.17
C SER A 46 -12.68 -3.54 11.65
N ASP A 47 -12.89 -3.31 12.93
CA ASP A 47 -14.23 -3.07 13.53
C ASP A 47 -14.79 -1.66 13.26
N LEU A 48 -14.00 -0.77 12.65
CA LEU A 48 -14.30 0.65 12.50
C LEU A 48 -14.21 1.13 11.04
N ARG A 49 -14.17 0.21 10.06
CA ARG A 49 -13.99 0.54 8.65
C ARG A 49 -15.17 0.14 7.78
N ASN A 50 -15.36 0.89 6.70
CA ASN A 50 -16.25 0.53 5.59
C ASN A 50 -15.48 0.74 4.28
N ILE A 51 -15.26 -0.33 3.51
CA ILE A 51 -14.56 -0.33 2.23
C ILE A 51 -15.60 -0.25 1.12
N SER A 52 -15.39 0.64 0.18
CA SER A 52 -16.17 0.79 -1.04
C SER A 52 -15.25 0.95 -2.24
N GLU A 53 -15.79 1.00 -3.45
CA GLU A 53 -15.00 1.29 -4.65
C GLU A 53 -14.35 2.68 -4.61
N ASP A 54 -15.02 3.64 -3.98
CA ASP A 54 -14.53 5.01 -3.85
C ASP A 54 -13.34 5.14 -2.91
N GLY A 55 -13.27 4.30 -1.87
CA GLY A 55 -12.23 4.36 -0.85
C GLY A 55 -12.70 3.73 0.47
N VAL A 56 -12.03 4.10 1.57
CA VAL A 56 -12.24 3.52 2.91
C VAL A 56 -12.63 4.59 3.91
N LYS A 57 -13.75 4.38 4.60
CA LYS A 57 -14.12 5.14 5.80
C LYS A 57 -13.63 4.41 7.03
N PHE A 58 -12.96 5.11 7.92
CA PHE A 58 -12.47 4.55 9.18
C PHE A 58 -12.58 5.58 10.32
N LYS A 59 -12.47 5.09 11.55
CA LYS A 59 -12.46 5.96 12.75
C LYS A 59 -11.08 5.94 13.39
N ASP A 60 -10.60 7.10 13.79
CA ASP A 60 -9.43 7.21 14.65
C ASP A 60 -9.71 6.51 15.99
N PRO A 61 -8.94 5.49 16.37
CA PRO A 61 -9.19 4.75 17.60
C PRO A 61 -9.03 5.58 18.88
N LYS A 62 -8.30 6.72 18.79
CA LYS A 62 -8.07 7.60 19.95
C LYS A 62 -9.17 8.66 20.13
N THR A 63 -9.68 9.21 19.04
CA THR A 63 -10.62 10.34 19.07
C THR A 63 -12.03 9.98 18.65
N GLY A 64 -12.21 8.83 17.99
CA GLY A 64 -13.48 8.44 17.37
C GLY A 64 -13.85 9.25 16.13
N THR A 65 -13.00 10.18 15.71
CA THR A 65 -13.23 11.00 14.52
C THR A 65 -13.26 10.14 13.27
N GLN A 66 -14.25 10.37 12.42
CA GLN A 66 -14.39 9.69 11.14
C GLN A 66 -13.46 10.32 10.09
N TYR A 67 -12.76 9.46 9.35
CA TYR A 67 -11.91 9.82 8.22
C TYR A 67 -12.32 9.03 6.98
N PHE A 68 -11.99 9.59 5.84
CA PHE A 68 -12.11 8.94 4.55
C PHE A 68 -10.77 9.02 3.84
N ILE A 69 -10.33 7.91 3.26
CA ILE A 69 -9.13 7.84 2.42
C ILE A 69 -9.47 7.09 1.14
N ASN A 70 -8.89 7.55 0.06
CA ASN A 70 -8.97 6.93 -1.25
C ASN A 70 -7.59 7.01 -1.95
N PRO A 71 -7.41 6.43 -3.14
CA PRO A 71 -6.14 6.51 -3.86
C PRO A 71 -5.59 7.92 -4.02
N GLU A 72 -6.42 8.88 -4.36
CA GLU A 72 -6.01 10.28 -4.59
C GLU A 72 -5.50 10.94 -3.29
N ILE A 73 -6.26 10.76 -2.20
CA ILE A 73 -5.88 11.29 -0.88
C ILE A 73 -4.61 10.61 -0.37
N SER A 74 -4.49 9.29 -0.59
CA SER A 74 -3.26 8.56 -0.23
C SER A 74 -2.06 9.10 -0.99
N MET A 75 -2.18 9.34 -2.28
CA MET A 75 -1.09 9.93 -3.07
C MET A 75 -0.78 11.36 -2.65
N GLU A 76 -1.78 12.18 -2.32
CA GLU A 76 -1.53 13.52 -1.76
C GLU A 76 -0.72 13.44 -0.46
N ILE A 77 -1.11 12.57 0.46
CA ILE A 77 -0.39 12.35 1.73
C ILE A 77 1.05 11.90 1.46
N GLN A 78 1.26 10.92 0.60
CA GLN A 78 2.57 10.36 0.27
C GLN A 78 3.50 11.40 -0.36
N GLN A 79 2.96 12.21 -1.26
CA GLN A 79 3.71 13.29 -1.91
C GLN A 79 4.08 14.41 -0.94
N ASP A 80 3.17 14.78 -0.03
CA ASP A 80 3.44 15.79 1.01
C ASP A 80 4.47 15.31 2.03
N ILE A 81 4.42 14.02 2.43
CA ILE A 81 5.41 13.40 3.32
C ILE A 81 6.78 13.36 2.64
N GLY A 82 6.85 13.09 1.34
CA GLY A 82 8.08 13.20 0.56
C GLY A 82 9.11 12.13 0.86
N ALA A 83 8.69 10.87 1.05
CA ALA A 83 9.57 9.70 1.06
C ALA A 83 10.12 9.42 -0.35
N ASP A 84 11.24 8.71 -0.47
CA ASP A 84 11.83 8.33 -1.77
C ASP A 84 11.00 7.26 -2.48
N ILE A 85 10.39 6.35 -1.71
CA ILE A 85 9.54 5.28 -2.21
C ILE A 85 8.19 5.34 -1.49
N ALA A 86 7.12 5.43 -2.26
CA ALA A 86 5.74 5.38 -1.78
C ALA A 86 5.06 4.10 -2.29
N MET A 87 4.34 3.38 -1.43
CA MET A 87 3.50 2.27 -1.84
C MET A 87 2.16 2.76 -2.36
N ALA A 88 1.66 2.19 -3.46
CA ALA A 88 0.33 2.48 -3.95
C ALA A 88 -0.75 2.06 -2.94
N PHE A 89 -1.87 2.78 -2.90
CA PHE A 89 -2.97 2.44 -2.00
C PHE A 89 -3.65 1.15 -2.46
N ASP A 90 -3.75 0.18 -1.55
CA ASP A 90 -4.21 -1.17 -1.83
C ASP A 90 -5.21 -1.69 -0.79
N GLU A 91 -5.86 -2.80 -1.10
CA GLU A 91 -6.68 -3.55 -0.17
C GLU A 91 -6.04 -4.92 0.10
N CYS A 92 -5.60 -5.11 1.33
CA CYS A 92 -5.08 -6.37 1.80
C CYS A 92 -6.22 -7.25 2.33
N ALA A 93 -6.46 -8.43 1.72
CA ALA A 93 -7.42 -9.39 2.23
C ALA A 93 -6.92 -10.05 3.55
N PRO A 94 -7.81 -10.41 4.49
CA PRO A 94 -7.42 -11.07 5.74
C PRO A 94 -6.94 -12.52 5.51
N TYR A 95 -6.33 -13.10 6.53
CA TYR A 95 -6.08 -14.54 6.61
C TYR A 95 -6.84 -15.15 7.79
N PRO A 96 -7.62 -16.22 7.57
CA PRO A 96 -8.06 -16.73 6.27
C PRO A 96 -9.15 -15.86 5.63
N CYS A 97 -9.33 -15.97 4.31
CA CYS A 97 -10.44 -15.37 3.58
C CYS A 97 -10.94 -16.31 2.48
N SER A 98 -12.17 -16.09 2.02
CA SER A 98 -12.71 -16.81 0.88
C SER A 98 -12.05 -16.37 -0.45
N TYR A 99 -12.15 -17.21 -1.48
CA TYR A 99 -11.67 -16.88 -2.82
C TYR A 99 -12.30 -15.60 -3.37
N GLU A 100 -13.62 -15.44 -3.19
CA GLU A 100 -14.35 -14.26 -3.65
C GLU A 100 -13.91 -12.97 -2.93
N GLU A 101 -13.66 -13.04 -1.62
CA GLU A 101 -13.12 -11.90 -0.87
C GLU A 101 -11.71 -11.53 -1.36
N ALA A 102 -10.84 -12.53 -1.55
CA ALA A 102 -9.50 -12.33 -2.07
C ALA A 102 -9.51 -11.71 -3.48
N LYS A 103 -10.37 -12.22 -4.36
CA LYS A 103 -10.54 -11.74 -5.73
C LYS A 103 -11.05 -10.30 -5.76
N ASN A 104 -12.09 -10.00 -5.01
CA ASN A 104 -12.67 -8.66 -4.94
C ASN A 104 -11.67 -7.62 -4.42
N ALA A 105 -10.89 -7.96 -3.38
CA ALA A 105 -9.84 -7.10 -2.85
C ALA A 105 -8.70 -6.88 -3.86
N MET A 106 -8.27 -7.94 -4.55
CA MET A 106 -7.27 -7.86 -5.60
C MET A 106 -7.72 -6.97 -6.77
N GLU A 107 -8.91 -7.20 -7.30
CA GLU A 107 -9.46 -6.44 -8.41
C GLU A 107 -9.65 -4.96 -8.05
N ARG A 108 -10.09 -4.66 -6.82
CA ARG A 108 -10.18 -3.28 -6.32
C ARG A 108 -8.81 -2.65 -6.21
N THR A 109 -7.81 -3.36 -5.72
CA THR A 109 -6.41 -2.90 -5.69
C THR A 109 -5.93 -2.52 -7.09
N HIS A 110 -6.24 -3.31 -8.13
CA HIS A 110 -5.88 -2.99 -9.51
C HIS A 110 -6.53 -1.69 -10.00
N ARG A 111 -7.83 -1.49 -9.74
CA ARG A 111 -8.53 -0.25 -10.12
C ARG A 111 -8.02 0.97 -9.34
N TRP A 112 -7.72 0.79 -8.05
CA TRP A 112 -7.13 1.83 -7.23
C TRP A 112 -5.69 2.19 -7.67
N LEU A 113 -4.94 1.21 -8.15
CA LEU A 113 -3.60 1.45 -8.69
C LEU A 113 -3.61 2.42 -9.88
N GLU A 114 -4.56 2.26 -10.81
CA GLU A 114 -4.73 3.22 -11.92
C GLU A 114 -4.96 4.65 -11.43
N ARG A 115 -5.77 4.79 -10.38
CA ARG A 115 -6.04 6.09 -9.74
C ARG A 115 -4.81 6.64 -9.04
N CYS A 116 -4.02 5.79 -8.36
CA CYS A 116 -2.74 6.17 -7.76
C CYS A 116 -1.77 6.73 -8.81
N PHE A 117 -1.59 6.02 -9.93
CA PHE A 117 -0.71 6.47 -11.00
C PHE A 117 -1.16 7.80 -11.63
N LYS A 118 -2.47 8.04 -11.73
CA LYS A 118 -3.00 9.32 -12.23
C LYS A 118 -2.80 10.48 -11.25
N ALA A 119 -2.87 10.19 -9.95
CA ALA A 119 -2.75 11.20 -8.89
C ALA A 119 -1.31 11.48 -8.47
N HIS A 120 -0.39 10.53 -8.70
CA HIS A 120 1.01 10.68 -8.39
C HIS A 120 1.71 11.49 -9.47
N THR A 121 2.29 12.64 -9.09
CA THR A 121 2.89 13.62 -10.01
C THR A 121 4.34 13.97 -9.67
N ARG A 122 4.93 13.38 -8.61
CA ARG A 122 6.32 13.65 -8.22
C ARG A 122 7.29 12.75 -8.97
N ASP A 123 8.21 13.36 -9.72
CA ASP A 123 9.25 12.65 -10.46
C ASP A 123 10.41 12.17 -9.57
N ASP A 124 10.56 12.78 -8.37
CA ASP A 124 11.58 12.44 -7.38
C ASP A 124 11.12 11.42 -6.33
N GLN A 125 9.94 10.86 -6.49
CA GLN A 125 9.39 9.80 -5.63
C GLN A 125 8.98 8.59 -6.46
N ALA A 126 9.51 7.42 -6.14
CA ALA A 126 9.12 6.17 -6.80
C ALA A 126 7.81 5.63 -6.25
N LEU A 127 6.79 5.44 -7.11
CA LEU A 127 5.56 4.76 -6.75
C LEU A 127 5.70 3.25 -7.01
N PHE A 128 5.54 2.43 -5.97
CA PHE A 128 5.58 0.97 -6.06
C PHE A 128 4.17 0.39 -6.02
N PRO A 129 3.72 -0.26 -7.10
CA PRO A 129 2.49 -1.05 -7.10
C PRO A 129 2.66 -2.34 -6.29
N ILE A 130 1.55 -2.82 -5.71
CA ILE A 130 1.53 -3.95 -4.77
C ILE A 130 0.78 -5.12 -5.37
N VAL A 131 1.40 -6.30 -5.42
CA VAL A 131 0.74 -7.56 -5.78
C VAL A 131 -0.12 -8.02 -4.62
N GLN A 132 -1.40 -8.25 -4.88
CA GLN A 132 -2.36 -8.84 -3.97
C GLN A 132 -2.83 -10.23 -4.48
N GLY A 133 -3.88 -10.82 -3.93
CA GLY A 133 -4.40 -12.13 -4.32
C GLY A 133 -4.44 -13.14 -3.18
N ALA A 134 -4.20 -12.67 -1.94
CA ALA A 134 -4.21 -13.47 -0.72
C ALA A 134 -3.40 -14.79 -0.89
N PHE A 135 -4.03 -15.93 -0.63
CA PHE A 135 -3.38 -17.24 -0.61
C PHE A 135 -3.98 -18.16 -1.70
N TYR A 136 -4.12 -17.59 -2.93
CA TYR A 136 -4.61 -18.29 -4.11
C TYR A 136 -3.63 -18.11 -5.27
N ASP A 137 -3.09 -19.21 -5.79
CA ASP A 137 -2.03 -19.21 -6.79
C ASP A 137 -2.42 -18.45 -8.06
N ASP A 138 -3.62 -18.69 -8.56
CA ASP A 138 -4.16 -18.06 -9.77
C ASP A 138 -4.35 -16.55 -9.60
N LEU A 139 -4.88 -16.10 -8.45
CA LEU A 139 -5.04 -14.67 -8.16
C LEU A 139 -3.68 -13.97 -8.03
N ARG A 140 -2.69 -14.60 -7.40
CA ARG A 140 -1.32 -14.07 -7.33
C ARG A 140 -0.68 -13.92 -8.71
N GLN A 141 -0.87 -14.90 -9.58
CA GLN A 141 -0.36 -14.86 -10.95
C GLN A 141 -1.05 -13.76 -11.77
N GLU A 142 -2.39 -13.66 -11.66
CA GLU A 142 -3.16 -12.60 -12.31
C GLU A 142 -2.71 -11.22 -11.82
N SER A 143 -2.63 -11.03 -10.51
CA SER A 143 -2.19 -9.77 -9.91
C SER A 143 -0.78 -9.39 -10.36
N ALA A 144 0.18 -10.31 -10.31
CA ALA A 144 1.54 -10.05 -10.76
C ALA A 144 1.59 -9.61 -12.23
N LYS A 145 0.78 -10.22 -13.09
CA LYS A 145 0.65 -9.85 -14.51
C LYS A 145 0.11 -8.43 -14.69
N VAL A 146 -0.99 -8.10 -14.01
CA VAL A 146 -1.61 -6.77 -14.09
C VAL A 146 -0.65 -5.71 -13.54
N ILE A 147 -0.11 -5.94 -12.34
CA ILE A 147 0.82 -5.00 -11.68
C ILE A 147 2.07 -4.74 -12.53
N SER A 148 2.61 -5.78 -13.17
CA SER A 148 3.80 -5.67 -14.03
C SER A 148 3.54 -4.94 -15.35
N SER A 149 2.29 -4.71 -15.74
CA SER A 149 1.95 -3.91 -16.92
C SER A 149 2.11 -2.40 -16.72
N PHE A 150 2.19 -1.96 -15.46
CA PHE A 150 2.50 -0.57 -15.13
C PHE A 150 4.01 -0.33 -15.20
N ASP A 151 4.43 0.77 -15.81
CA ASP A 151 5.84 1.16 -15.85
C ASP A 151 6.26 1.78 -14.52
N ALA A 152 6.49 0.95 -13.53
CA ALA A 152 6.97 1.34 -12.20
C ALA A 152 8.47 1.14 -12.06
N VAL A 153 9.10 1.91 -11.17
CA VAL A 153 10.53 1.77 -10.83
C VAL A 153 10.80 0.47 -10.10
N GLY A 154 9.84 -0.01 -9.29
CA GLY A 154 9.91 -1.25 -8.55
C GLY A 154 8.52 -1.76 -8.18
N TYR A 155 8.44 -2.91 -7.54
CA TYR A 155 7.20 -3.61 -7.23
C TYR A 155 7.21 -4.16 -5.81
N ALA A 156 6.05 -4.25 -5.17
CA ALA A 156 5.91 -4.84 -3.85
C ALA A 156 5.08 -6.14 -3.89
N ILE A 157 5.41 -7.05 -2.99
CA ILE A 157 4.65 -8.27 -2.72
C ILE A 157 3.94 -8.06 -1.39
N GLY A 158 2.65 -7.75 -1.45
CA GLY A 158 1.79 -7.57 -0.29
C GLY A 158 0.85 -8.76 -0.07
N GLY A 159 -0.09 -8.61 0.86
CA GLY A 159 -1.05 -9.65 1.23
C GLY A 159 -0.43 -10.90 1.83
N VAL A 160 0.73 -10.75 2.46
CA VAL A 160 1.45 -11.76 3.26
C VAL A 160 1.83 -11.15 4.61
N SER A 161 2.22 -11.98 5.57
CA SER A 161 2.47 -11.56 6.98
C SER A 161 1.22 -11.00 7.67
N VAL A 162 0.05 -11.54 7.33
CA VAL A 162 -1.27 -11.15 7.87
C VAL A 162 -1.87 -12.20 8.82
N GLY A 163 -1.03 -13.11 9.34
CA GLY A 163 -1.40 -14.16 10.29
C GLY A 163 -1.27 -15.59 9.76
N GLU A 164 -0.84 -15.77 8.52
CA GLU A 164 -0.58 -17.08 7.92
C GLU A 164 0.66 -17.75 8.51
N PRO A 165 0.74 -19.12 8.47
CA PRO A 165 1.95 -19.87 8.77
C PRO A 165 3.13 -19.50 7.85
N ALA A 166 4.36 -19.64 8.36
CA ALA A 166 5.57 -19.23 7.65
C ALA A 166 5.80 -20.00 6.33
N ASP A 167 5.43 -21.27 6.28
CA ASP A 167 5.51 -22.10 5.08
C ASP A 167 4.54 -21.63 3.99
N VAL A 168 3.33 -21.24 4.37
CA VAL A 168 2.32 -20.63 3.49
C VAL A 168 2.85 -19.31 2.91
N LYS A 169 3.36 -18.42 3.77
CA LYS A 169 4.00 -17.17 3.33
C LYS A 169 5.12 -17.45 2.33
N ASN A 170 6.04 -18.34 2.66
CA ASN A 170 7.20 -18.66 1.82
C ASN A 170 6.78 -19.22 0.46
N HIS A 171 5.72 -20.04 0.41
CA HIS A 171 5.16 -20.55 -0.84
C HIS A 171 4.71 -19.39 -1.74
N PHE A 172 3.87 -18.47 -1.24
CA PHE A 172 3.30 -17.38 -2.04
C PHE A 172 4.33 -16.32 -2.42
N VAL A 173 5.33 -16.05 -1.57
CA VAL A 173 6.47 -15.19 -1.94
C VAL A 173 7.29 -15.86 -3.06
N GLY A 174 7.57 -17.16 -2.92
CA GLY A 174 8.32 -17.95 -3.93
C GLY A 174 7.58 -18.02 -5.27
N LEU A 175 6.24 -18.12 -5.25
CA LEU A 175 5.40 -18.09 -6.44
C LEU A 175 5.40 -16.72 -7.10
N THR A 176 5.24 -15.64 -6.32
CA THR A 176 5.01 -14.28 -6.83
C THR A 176 6.29 -13.61 -7.32
N ALA A 177 7.39 -13.74 -6.59
CA ALA A 177 8.61 -13.00 -6.86
C ALA A 177 9.21 -13.25 -8.27
N PRO A 178 9.21 -14.48 -8.83
CA PRO A 178 9.70 -14.73 -10.19
C PRO A 178 8.81 -14.11 -11.29
N LEU A 179 7.54 -13.82 -11.01
CA LEU A 179 6.61 -13.25 -11.98
C LEU A 179 6.82 -11.74 -12.20
N LEU A 180 7.47 -11.08 -11.25
CA LEU A 180 7.76 -9.65 -11.33
C LEU A 180 9.00 -9.38 -12.18
N PRO A 181 9.11 -8.19 -12.82
CA PRO A 181 10.25 -7.82 -13.66
C PRO A 181 11.59 -8.02 -12.97
N ARG A 182 12.45 -8.86 -13.56
CA ARG A 182 13.70 -9.34 -12.94
C ARG A 182 14.72 -8.24 -12.66
N LEU A 183 14.74 -7.21 -13.49
CA LEU A 183 15.71 -6.10 -13.40
C LEU A 183 15.21 -4.91 -12.59
N LYS A 184 14.02 -5.02 -11.99
CA LYS A 184 13.45 -3.96 -11.14
C LYS A 184 13.46 -4.39 -9.66
N PRO A 185 13.63 -3.47 -8.71
CA PRO A 185 13.53 -3.74 -7.28
C PRO A 185 12.21 -4.42 -6.91
N ARG A 186 12.29 -5.36 -5.98
CA ARG A 186 11.13 -6.06 -5.42
C ARG A 186 11.18 -5.94 -3.91
N TYR A 187 10.12 -5.41 -3.33
CA TYR A 187 9.98 -5.22 -1.89
C TYR A 187 9.00 -6.23 -1.32
N LEU A 188 9.38 -6.92 -0.26
CA LEU A 188 8.48 -7.81 0.48
C LEU A 188 7.93 -7.05 1.70
N MET A 189 6.61 -6.94 1.75
CA MET A 189 5.89 -6.28 2.84
C MET A 189 5.62 -7.23 4.01
#